data_1aa02bad73a4ead466d3a7783a806c1f
#
_entry.id   1aa02bad73a4ead466d3a7783a806c1f
#
_cell.length_a   1.000
_cell.length_b   1.000
_cell.length_c   1.000
_cell.angle_alpha   90.00
_cell.angle_beta   90.00
_cell.angle_gamma   90.00
#
_symmetry.space_group_name_H-M   'P 1'
#
loop_
_entity.id
_entity.type
_entity.pdbx_description
1 polymer ?
#
loop_
_entity_poly.entity_id
_entity_poly.type
_entity_poly.pdbx_seq_one_letter_code
_entity_poly.pdbx_strand_id
1 'polypeptide(L)'
;MKKVIFTLAVVLIAVLGVAFYGSYKAKESYDRGVARLTSETLKLGFFNIKANAVENDYDKGLFSSRAVLKLELTDGRDPVKFEAKTTLKHGFAELFSGFKAHSDVKALTPEAALYLKKIFGTDEFLSVDALIKFDKTRDVTLNLADIRTKEHDSDFVISKPFANAQIKENKIKSLEIGVGKIGGNDTDGIDKVDIENASALIELNDFKSFDDLISFINIQTAYENIAKIGLKAEKMSFNSAKGYDFPKSVGITGMSFLAQIKQNADANLLDTLTDASLGALNVDGKKVLTQLNLSLNEKNVNKEAMAMYVTDPKESALYKILMSKNYVMEIKNFSFKNPNGKELKFNAVADASGLGAESKTLHDDVDIQTALKAVKFDGEIKVQAASITEFLSAYKGLMVDSDFNQMMDGIKPFEERINSLFAKEGEYMSAKFKHDVGSDDLLVNDKISLKEFIMSLMAN
;
A
#
# COMPACT_ATOMS: atom_id res chain seq x y z
N MET A 1 -4.00 -28.32 -8.32
CA MET A 1 -5.42 -28.10 -8.03
C MET A 1 -5.75 -28.24 -6.55
N LYS A 2 -5.38 -29.33 -5.82
CA LYS A 2 -5.58 -29.45 -4.36
C LYS A 2 -4.99 -28.26 -3.58
N LYS A 3 -3.85 -27.68 -4.00
CA LYS A 3 -3.22 -26.49 -3.40
C LYS A 3 -4.12 -25.24 -3.45
N VAL A 4 -4.86 -25.04 -4.54
CA VAL A 4 -5.76 -23.88 -4.71
C VAL A 4 -7.01 -24.04 -3.85
N ILE A 5 -7.59 -25.22 -3.79
CA ILE A 5 -8.76 -25.53 -2.93
C ILE A 5 -8.39 -25.26 -1.45
N PHE A 6 -7.17 -25.56 -1.07
CA PHE A 6 -6.65 -25.32 0.27
C PHE A 6 -6.56 -23.83 0.62
N THR A 7 -5.96 -23.03 -0.24
CA THR A 7 -5.88 -21.56 -0.05
C THR A 7 -7.27 -20.95 0.01
N LEU A 8 -8.17 -21.45 -0.84
CA LEU A 8 -9.57 -21.01 -0.88
C LEU A 8 -10.36 -21.45 0.36
N ALA A 9 -10.10 -22.65 0.89
CA ALA A 9 -10.70 -23.11 2.15
C ALA A 9 -10.28 -22.23 3.33
N VAL A 10 -9.02 -21.80 3.38
CA VAL A 10 -8.53 -20.84 4.40
C VAL A 10 -9.28 -19.52 4.32
N VAL A 11 -9.40 -18.94 3.13
CA VAL A 11 -10.16 -17.69 2.92
C VAL A 11 -11.63 -17.89 3.26
N LEU A 12 -12.21 -19.04 2.94
CA LEU A 12 -13.60 -19.39 3.22
C LEU A 12 -13.88 -19.48 4.71
N ILE A 13 -13.06 -20.23 5.44
CA ILE A 13 -13.18 -20.36 6.90
C ILE A 13 -12.98 -19.01 7.57
N ALA A 14 -12.13 -18.17 7.02
CA ALA A 14 -11.92 -16.80 7.43
C ALA A 14 -13.19 -15.94 7.29
N VAL A 15 -13.82 -15.97 6.11
CA VAL A 15 -15.08 -15.27 5.84
C VAL A 15 -16.20 -15.82 6.72
N LEU A 16 -16.16 -17.11 7.03
CA LEU A 16 -17.15 -17.78 7.87
C LEU A 16 -17.02 -17.39 9.34
N GLY A 17 -15.80 -17.25 9.86
CA GLY A 17 -15.59 -16.67 11.19
C GLY A 17 -16.30 -15.33 11.32
N VAL A 18 -16.26 -14.52 10.28
CA VAL A 18 -16.95 -13.22 10.19
C VAL A 18 -18.48 -13.33 10.16
N ALA A 19 -19.04 -14.29 9.44
CA ALA A 19 -20.49 -14.49 9.34
C ALA A 19 -21.10 -15.04 10.65
N PHE A 20 -20.33 -15.80 11.44
CA PHE A 20 -20.76 -16.39 12.69
C PHE A 20 -21.13 -15.41 13.79
N TYR A 21 -20.57 -14.20 13.78
CA TYR A 21 -20.64 -13.28 14.93
C TYR A 21 -21.63 -12.13 14.74
N GLY A 22 -22.75 -12.39 14.12
CA GLY A 22 -23.68 -11.35 13.63
C GLY A 22 -24.75 -10.80 14.57
N SER A 23 -24.98 -11.27 15.80
CA SER A 23 -26.03 -10.72 16.65
C SER A 23 -25.84 -10.93 18.15
N TYR A 24 -26.59 -10.16 18.97
CA TYR A 24 -26.58 -10.14 20.44
C TYR A 24 -26.93 -11.47 21.15
N LYS A 25 -27.41 -12.46 20.42
CA LYS A 25 -27.73 -13.77 20.96
C LYS A 25 -26.74 -14.80 20.44
N ALA A 26 -25.68 -15.09 21.20
CA ALA A 26 -24.54 -15.90 20.76
C ALA A 26 -24.96 -17.22 20.04
N LYS A 27 -25.92 -17.97 20.59
CA LYS A 27 -26.39 -19.22 19.94
C LYS A 27 -27.15 -18.98 18.65
N GLU A 28 -28.10 -18.05 18.62
CA GLU A 28 -28.92 -17.75 17.43
C GLU A 28 -28.06 -17.14 16.29
N SER A 29 -26.97 -16.44 16.64
CA SER A 29 -26.01 -15.93 15.67
C SER A 29 -25.12 -17.02 15.12
N TYR A 30 -24.70 -17.92 15.99
CA TYR A 30 -23.94 -19.10 15.60
C TYR A 30 -24.77 -19.96 14.64
N ASP A 31 -26.01 -20.32 15.02
CA ASP A 31 -26.90 -21.15 14.20
C ASP A 31 -27.23 -20.48 12.83
N ARG A 32 -27.44 -19.16 12.80
CA ARG A 32 -27.64 -18.40 11.54
C ARG A 32 -26.37 -18.37 10.69
N GLY A 33 -25.22 -18.25 11.33
CA GLY A 33 -23.93 -18.31 10.64
C GLY A 33 -23.72 -19.66 9.95
N VAL A 34 -23.96 -20.75 10.67
CA VAL A 34 -23.88 -22.11 10.11
C VAL A 34 -24.87 -22.29 8.97
N ALA A 35 -26.13 -21.89 9.17
CA ALA A 35 -27.17 -22.01 8.13
C ALA A 35 -26.82 -21.24 6.86
N ARG A 36 -26.29 -20.02 7.00
CA ARG A 36 -25.85 -19.21 5.87
C ARG A 36 -24.68 -19.85 5.14
N LEU A 37 -23.69 -20.34 5.89
CA LEU A 37 -22.53 -21.04 5.35
C LEU A 37 -22.94 -22.25 4.49
N THR A 38 -23.89 -23.02 4.96
CA THR A 38 -24.32 -24.26 4.28
C THR A 38 -25.32 -24.01 3.16
N SER A 39 -25.97 -22.85 3.12
CA SER A 39 -26.95 -22.50 2.09
C SER A 39 -26.34 -21.81 0.86
N GLU A 40 -25.20 -21.14 1.01
CA GLU A 40 -24.57 -20.35 -0.06
C GLU A 40 -23.43 -21.15 -0.74
N THR A 41 -23.38 -21.06 -2.07
CA THR A 41 -22.22 -21.53 -2.83
C THR A 41 -21.26 -20.37 -2.97
N LEU A 42 -20.06 -20.50 -2.45
CA LEU A 42 -19.04 -19.49 -2.57
C LEU A 42 -18.34 -19.59 -3.91
N LYS A 43 -18.44 -18.50 -4.66
CA LYS A 43 -17.78 -18.36 -5.95
C LYS A 43 -16.44 -17.66 -5.74
N LEU A 44 -15.34 -18.36 -5.96
CA LEU A 44 -13.99 -17.85 -5.84
C LEU A 44 -13.27 -18.00 -7.18
N GLY A 45 -13.40 -17.01 -8.03
CA GLY A 45 -12.92 -17.06 -9.40
C GLY A 45 -13.59 -18.20 -10.18
N PHE A 46 -12.80 -19.20 -10.61
CA PHE A 46 -13.28 -20.36 -11.35
C PHE A 46 -13.84 -21.50 -10.45
N PHE A 47 -13.79 -21.36 -9.13
CA PHE A 47 -14.19 -22.40 -8.19
C PHE A 47 -15.52 -22.07 -7.54
N ASN A 48 -16.42 -23.06 -7.54
CA ASN A 48 -17.67 -23.03 -6.81
C ASN A 48 -17.56 -23.97 -5.62
N ILE A 49 -17.39 -23.42 -4.41
CA ILE A 49 -17.19 -24.21 -3.20
C ILE A 49 -18.49 -24.26 -2.42
N LYS A 50 -18.95 -25.48 -2.14
CA LYS A 50 -20.10 -25.75 -1.24
C LYS A 50 -19.57 -26.21 0.09
N ALA A 51 -20.19 -25.71 1.16
CA ALA A 51 -19.93 -26.15 2.52
C ALA A 51 -21.13 -26.89 3.07
N ASN A 52 -20.90 -28.05 3.67
CA ASN A 52 -21.92 -28.82 4.39
C ASN A 52 -21.49 -28.96 5.85
N ALA A 53 -22.39 -28.66 6.78
CA ALA A 53 -22.15 -28.97 8.21
C ALA A 53 -22.43 -30.46 8.44
N VAL A 54 -21.40 -31.19 8.85
CA VAL A 54 -21.47 -32.62 9.17
C VAL A 54 -21.83 -32.82 10.64
N GLU A 55 -21.31 -31.94 11.50
CA GLU A 55 -21.56 -31.94 12.94
C GLU A 55 -21.56 -30.48 13.42
N ASN A 56 -22.51 -30.17 14.28
CA ASN A 56 -22.66 -28.85 14.87
C ASN A 56 -23.09 -29.01 16.32
N ASP A 57 -22.14 -28.88 17.23
CA ASP A 57 -22.36 -28.97 18.66
C ASP A 57 -22.13 -27.63 19.34
N TYR A 58 -23.02 -27.24 20.25
CA TYR A 58 -22.96 -25.98 20.97
C TYR A 58 -23.25 -26.16 22.44
N ASP A 59 -22.23 -25.99 23.27
CA ASP A 59 -22.33 -26.02 24.74
C ASP A 59 -22.42 -24.60 25.30
N LYS A 60 -23.56 -24.29 25.94
CA LYS A 60 -23.85 -22.98 26.51
C LYS A 60 -23.40 -22.87 27.93
N GLY A 61 -22.35 -22.09 28.21
CA GLY A 61 -21.93 -21.76 29.57
C GLY A 61 -22.45 -20.39 30.03
N LEU A 62 -22.26 -20.06 31.30
CA LEU A 62 -22.72 -18.82 31.93
C LEU A 62 -21.93 -17.60 31.46
N PHE A 63 -20.60 -17.70 31.36
CA PHE A 63 -19.70 -16.60 30.97
C PHE A 63 -18.93 -16.89 29.68
N SER A 64 -18.95 -18.13 29.23
CA SER A 64 -18.39 -18.54 27.96
C SER A 64 -19.17 -19.72 27.40
N SER A 65 -19.29 -19.79 26.08
CA SER A 65 -19.86 -20.94 25.37
C SER A 65 -18.79 -21.56 24.49
N ARG A 66 -18.94 -22.85 24.20
CA ARG A 66 -18.09 -23.58 23.26
C ARG A 66 -18.91 -24.10 22.11
N ALA A 67 -18.31 -24.10 20.94
CA ALA A 67 -18.91 -24.71 19.76
C ALA A 67 -17.88 -25.54 19.01
N VAL A 68 -18.32 -26.67 18.48
CA VAL A 68 -17.53 -27.50 17.58
C VAL A 68 -18.32 -27.66 16.29
N LEU A 69 -17.74 -27.20 15.20
CA LEU A 69 -18.32 -27.31 13.89
C LEU A 69 -17.41 -28.14 12.98
N LYS A 70 -17.94 -29.24 12.46
CA LYS A 70 -17.28 -30.01 11.42
C LYS A 70 -17.91 -29.70 10.09
N LEU A 71 -17.09 -29.24 9.17
CA LEU A 71 -17.46 -28.83 7.83
C LEU A 71 -16.87 -29.75 6.79
N GLU A 72 -17.63 -30.02 5.76
CA GLU A 72 -17.19 -30.65 4.54
C GLU A 72 -17.24 -29.65 3.40
N LEU A 73 -16.11 -29.37 2.77
CA LEU A 73 -15.98 -28.45 1.65
C LEU A 73 -15.76 -29.25 0.38
N THR A 74 -16.52 -28.95 -0.66
CA THR A 74 -16.38 -29.59 -1.99
C THR A 74 -16.52 -28.58 -3.12
N ASP A 75 -15.73 -28.74 -4.15
CA ASP A 75 -15.86 -28.05 -5.46
C ASP A 75 -16.48 -28.96 -6.53
N GLY A 76 -17.17 -30.03 -6.10
CA GLY A 76 -17.67 -31.09 -6.99
C GLY A 76 -16.75 -32.28 -7.12
N ARG A 77 -15.62 -32.31 -6.38
CA ARG A 77 -14.66 -33.41 -6.30
C ARG A 77 -14.64 -34.00 -4.90
N ASP A 78 -13.55 -34.71 -4.56
CA ASP A 78 -13.37 -35.31 -3.23
C ASP A 78 -13.49 -34.26 -2.13
N PRO A 79 -14.43 -34.43 -1.18
CA PRO A 79 -14.66 -33.47 -0.12
C PRO A 79 -13.50 -33.44 0.86
N VAL A 80 -13.21 -32.24 1.38
CA VAL A 80 -12.22 -32.05 2.45
C VAL A 80 -12.95 -31.65 3.73
N LYS A 81 -12.65 -32.34 4.82
CA LYS A 81 -13.26 -32.10 6.12
C LYS A 81 -12.38 -31.27 7.03
N PHE A 82 -12.99 -30.30 7.71
CA PHE A 82 -12.37 -29.42 8.69
C PHE A 82 -13.16 -29.42 10.00
N GLU A 83 -12.49 -29.16 11.10
CA GLU A 83 -13.07 -28.91 12.42
C GLU A 83 -12.69 -27.49 12.86
N ALA A 84 -13.69 -26.72 13.25
CA ALA A 84 -13.50 -25.43 13.91
C ALA A 84 -13.98 -25.55 15.37
N LYS A 85 -13.07 -25.33 16.31
CA LYS A 85 -13.37 -25.26 17.75
C LYS A 85 -13.43 -23.78 18.14
N THR A 86 -14.60 -23.34 18.56
CA THR A 86 -14.86 -21.94 18.89
C THR A 86 -15.15 -21.78 20.37
N THR A 87 -14.49 -20.80 21.00
CA THR A 87 -14.79 -20.32 22.35
C THR A 87 -15.36 -18.91 22.26
N LEU A 88 -16.57 -18.72 22.78
CA LEU A 88 -17.27 -17.44 22.84
C LEU A 88 -17.21 -16.92 24.27
N LYS A 89 -16.57 -15.78 24.52
CA LYS A 89 -16.53 -15.09 25.81
C LYS A 89 -17.61 -14.03 25.84
N HIS A 90 -18.51 -14.11 26.82
CA HIS A 90 -19.63 -13.18 27.02
C HIS A 90 -19.85 -12.89 28.50
N GLY A 91 -18.77 -12.87 29.28
CA GLY A 91 -18.78 -12.62 30.71
C GLY A 91 -18.97 -11.15 31.07
N PHE A 92 -18.75 -10.84 32.35
CA PHE A 92 -19.00 -9.51 32.89
C PHE A 92 -18.06 -8.44 32.28
N ALA A 93 -16.82 -8.80 31.97
CA ALA A 93 -15.86 -7.89 31.30
C ALA A 93 -16.28 -7.55 29.86
N GLU A 94 -16.93 -8.49 29.16
CA GLU A 94 -17.40 -8.33 27.80
C GLU A 94 -18.64 -7.46 27.70
N LEU A 95 -19.40 -7.26 28.79
CA LEU A 95 -20.56 -6.36 28.82
C LEU A 95 -20.21 -4.91 28.50
N PHE A 96 -18.95 -4.52 28.64
CA PHE A 96 -18.51 -3.15 28.36
C PHE A 96 -17.73 -3.03 27.03
N SER A 97 -17.10 -4.09 26.54
CA SER A 97 -16.24 -4.09 25.36
C SER A 97 -16.85 -4.77 24.13
N GLY A 98 -17.86 -5.60 24.33
CA GLY A 98 -18.42 -6.48 23.32
C GLY A 98 -18.03 -7.95 23.52
N PHE A 99 -18.57 -8.83 22.69
CA PHE A 99 -18.30 -10.27 22.77
C PHE A 99 -17.00 -10.61 22.05
N LYS A 100 -16.25 -11.53 22.64
CA LYS A 100 -15.00 -12.06 22.05
C LYS A 100 -15.23 -13.50 21.63
N ALA A 101 -14.71 -13.84 20.47
CA ALA A 101 -14.70 -15.19 19.99
C ALA A 101 -13.30 -15.57 19.50
N HIS A 102 -12.93 -16.80 19.76
CA HIS A 102 -11.69 -17.41 19.28
C HIS A 102 -12.01 -18.77 18.70
N SER A 103 -11.51 -19.04 17.50
CA SER A 103 -11.72 -20.31 16.79
C SER A 103 -10.41 -20.86 16.28
N ASP A 104 -10.10 -22.11 16.60
CA ASP A 104 -9.00 -22.86 16.02
C ASP A 104 -9.54 -23.81 14.96
N VAL A 105 -8.88 -23.84 13.82
CA VAL A 105 -9.30 -24.64 12.67
C VAL A 105 -8.24 -25.65 12.30
N LYS A 106 -8.65 -26.91 12.16
CA LYS A 106 -7.79 -28.00 11.71
C LYS A 106 -8.45 -28.84 10.62
N ALA A 107 -7.64 -29.49 9.79
CA ALA A 107 -8.11 -30.47 8.84
C ALA A 107 -8.35 -31.83 9.51
N LEU A 108 -9.45 -32.46 9.10
CA LEU A 108 -9.80 -33.81 9.55
C LEU A 108 -9.52 -34.88 8.47
N THR A 109 -9.58 -34.53 7.19
CA THR A 109 -9.23 -35.46 6.12
C THR A 109 -7.73 -35.76 6.19
N PRO A 110 -7.30 -37.04 6.30
CA PRO A 110 -5.89 -37.37 6.55
C PRO A 110 -4.92 -36.81 5.51
N GLU A 111 -5.28 -36.87 4.24
CA GLU A 111 -4.46 -36.34 3.15
C GLU A 111 -4.29 -34.82 3.25
N ALA A 112 -5.36 -34.14 3.61
CA ALA A 112 -5.36 -32.70 3.81
C ALA A 112 -4.55 -32.30 5.04
N ALA A 113 -4.70 -33.01 6.14
CA ALA A 113 -3.92 -32.78 7.37
C ALA A 113 -2.42 -33.00 7.10
N LEU A 114 -2.06 -34.07 6.36
CA LEU A 114 -0.67 -34.33 5.99
C LEU A 114 -0.08 -33.20 5.11
N TYR A 115 -0.87 -32.73 4.15
CA TYR A 115 -0.45 -31.65 3.27
C TYR A 115 -0.27 -30.32 4.02
N LEU A 116 -1.20 -29.96 4.92
CA LEU A 116 -1.08 -28.78 5.78
C LEU A 116 0.12 -28.88 6.70
N LYS A 117 0.32 -30.04 7.33
CA LYS A 117 1.47 -30.27 8.19
C LYS A 117 2.80 -30.12 7.43
N LYS A 118 2.83 -30.47 6.15
CA LYS A 118 4.02 -30.24 5.31
C LYS A 118 4.29 -28.76 5.06
N ILE A 119 3.23 -27.92 4.90
CA ILE A 119 3.35 -26.49 4.59
C ILE A 119 3.48 -25.65 5.86
N PHE A 120 2.64 -25.91 6.86
CA PHE A 120 2.50 -25.09 8.07
C PHE A 120 3.23 -25.68 9.28
N GLY A 121 3.75 -26.90 9.18
CA GLY A 121 4.34 -27.62 10.31
C GLY A 121 3.31 -28.13 11.33
N THR A 122 2.03 -27.85 11.15
CA THR A 122 0.91 -28.19 12.02
C THR A 122 -0.35 -28.50 11.23
N ASP A 123 -1.28 -29.22 11.82
CA ASP A 123 -2.63 -29.43 11.31
C ASP A 123 -3.62 -28.36 11.78
N GLU A 124 -3.29 -27.62 12.84
CA GLU A 124 -3.97 -26.40 13.30
C GLU A 124 -3.33 -25.18 12.60
N PHE A 125 -3.79 -24.87 11.41
CA PHE A 125 -3.13 -23.94 10.52
C PHE A 125 -3.72 -22.53 10.53
N LEU A 126 -4.92 -22.35 11.12
CA LEU A 126 -5.63 -21.09 11.15
C LEU A 126 -6.29 -20.88 12.51
N SER A 127 -6.09 -19.71 13.10
CA SER A 127 -6.94 -19.22 14.17
C SER A 127 -7.67 -17.93 13.76
N VAL A 128 -8.87 -17.75 14.31
CA VAL A 128 -9.74 -16.60 14.05
C VAL A 128 -10.11 -15.97 15.37
N ASP A 129 -9.76 -14.71 15.56
CA ASP A 129 -10.21 -13.88 16.66
C ASP A 129 -11.26 -12.88 16.18
N ALA A 130 -12.34 -12.72 16.92
CA ALA A 130 -13.35 -11.73 16.62
C ALA A 130 -13.77 -10.97 17.87
N LEU A 131 -13.88 -9.65 17.75
CA LEU A 131 -14.49 -8.75 18.72
C LEU A 131 -15.74 -8.14 18.12
N ILE A 132 -16.89 -8.43 18.72
CA ILE A 132 -18.19 -7.94 18.28
C ILE A 132 -18.62 -6.84 19.24
N LYS A 133 -18.55 -5.59 18.78
CA LYS A 133 -18.91 -4.40 19.57
C LYS A 133 -20.42 -4.15 19.59
N PHE A 134 -20.87 -3.40 20.58
CA PHE A 134 -22.31 -3.08 20.73
C PHE A 134 -22.86 -2.19 19.62
N ASP A 135 -22.02 -1.41 18.94
CA ASP A 135 -22.40 -0.59 17.79
C ASP A 135 -22.48 -1.40 16.47
N LYS A 136 -22.49 -2.75 16.59
CA LYS A 136 -22.50 -3.71 15.48
C LYS A 136 -21.22 -3.71 14.64
N THR A 137 -20.18 -3.04 15.08
CA THR A 137 -18.84 -3.17 14.49
C THR A 137 -18.23 -4.49 14.91
N ARG A 138 -17.57 -5.18 13.98
CA ARG A 138 -16.84 -6.43 14.19
C ARG A 138 -15.42 -6.23 13.72
N ASP A 139 -14.49 -6.47 14.62
CA ASP A 139 -13.09 -6.56 14.29
C ASP A 139 -12.73 -8.05 14.24
N VAL A 140 -12.23 -8.52 13.13
CA VAL A 140 -11.90 -9.92 12.89
C VAL A 140 -10.44 -10.02 12.50
N THR A 141 -9.70 -10.85 13.22
CA THR A 141 -8.30 -11.16 12.93
C THR A 141 -8.18 -12.63 12.56
N LEU A 142 -7.55 -12.89 11.45
CA LEU A 142 -7.18 -14.21 10.97
C LEU A 142 -5.70 -14.35 11.12
N ASN A 143 -5.25 -15.36 11.84
CA ASN A 143 -3.83 -15.70 12.01
C ASN A 143 -3.58 -17.05 11.36
N LEU A 144 -2.67 -17.09 10.39
CA LEU A 144 -2.20 -18.33 9.80
C LEU A 144 -0.93 -18.78 10.52
N ALA A 145 -0.73 -20.08 10.61
CA ALA A 145 0.54 -20.65 11.02
C ALA A 145 1.64 -20.30 10.02
N ASP A 146 2.88 -20.36 10.44
CA ASP A 146 4.03 -20.11 9.58
C ASP A 146 4.01 -21.04 8.36
N ILE A 147 4.22 -20.46 7.18
CA ILE A 147 4.34 -21.20 5.94
C ILE A 147 5.82 -21.48 5.69
N ARG A 148 6.15 -22.75 5.45
CA ARG A 148 7.51 -23.19 5.12
C ARG A 148 7.47 -24.08 3.91
N THR A 149 8.22 -23.72 2.88
CA THR A 149 8.38 -24.56 1.70
C THR A 149 9.86 -24.83 1.46
N LYS A 150 10.18 -26.09 1.26
CA LYS A 150 11.48 -26.53 0.78
C LYS A 150 11.25 -27.22 -0.56
N GLU A 151 11.65 -26.57 -1.64
CA GLU A 151 11.63 -27.16 -2.97
C GLU A 151 13.02 -27.02 -3.58
N HIS A 152 13.66 -28.17 -3.87
CA HIS A 152 15.03 -28.25 -4.38
C HIS A 152 16.01 -27.50 -3.46
N ASP A 153 16.70 -26.48 -3.95
CA ASP A 153 17.70 -25.70 -3.23
C ASP A 153 17.12 -24.38 -2.63
N SER A 154 15.80 -24.16 -2.71
CA SER A 154 15.16 -22.97 -2.17
C SER A 154 14.46 -23.26 -0.83
N ASP A 155 14.72 -22.41 0.16
CA ASP A 155 14.04 -22.41 1.45
C ASP A 155 13.27 -21.10 1.60
N PHE A 156 11.95 -21.18 1.71
CA PHE A 156 11.08 -20.02 1.80
C PHE A 156 10.19 -20.10 3.03
N VAL A 157 10.16 -19.03 3.81
CA VAL A 157 9.40 -18.92 5.06
C VAL A 157 8.57 -17.65 5.05
N ILE A 158 7.27 -17.79 5.34
CA ILE A 158 6.41 -16.67 5.72
C ILE A 158 6.00 -16.90 7.17
N SER A 159 6.40 -16.01 8.06
CA SER A 159 6.06 -16.11 9.49
C SER A 159 4.95 -15.14 9.86
N LYS A 160 4.03 -15.61 10.70
CA LYS A 160 2.91 -14.85 11.25
C LYS A 160 2.10 -14.10 10.17
N PRO A 161 1.66 -14.77 9.10
CA PRO A 161 0.74 -14.13 8.18
C PRO A 161 -0.61 -13.91 8.86
N PHE A 162 -1.17 -12.72 8.66
CA PHE A 162 -2.44 -12.33 9.24
C PHE A 162 -3.32 -11.53 8.27
N ALA A 163 -4.62 -11.51 8.56
CA ALA A 163 -5.54 -10.59 7.94
C ALA A 163 -6.49 -10.02 8.99
N ASN A 164 -6.61 -8.70 9.04
CA ASN A 164 -7.53 -7.97 9.91
C ASN A 164 -8.65 -7.38 9.06
N ALA A 165 -9.89 -7.58 9.44
CA ALA A 165 -11.03 -6.97 8.78
C ALA A 165 -11.92 -6.26 9.81
N GLN A 166 -12.32 -5.03 9.48
CA GLN A 166 -13.38 -4.34 10.22
C GLN A 166 -14.67 -4.37 9.40
N ILE A 167 -15.76 -4.81 10.03
CA ILE A 167 -17.05 -4.96 9.39
C ILE A 167 -18.09 -4.19 10.21
N LYS A 168 -18.85 -3.33 9.56
CA LYS A 168 -19.96 -2.60 10.17
C LYS A 168 -21.21 -2.74 9.30
N GLU A 169 -22.33 -3.11 9.92
CA GLU A 169 -23.62 -3.29 9.22
C GLU A 169 -23.53 -4.23 8.00
N ASN A 170 -22.78 -5.33 8.14
CA ASN A 170 -22.48 -6.31 7.08
C ASN A 170 -21.66 -5.76 5.88
N LYS A 171 -21.03 -4.60 6.04
CA LYS A 171 -20.13 -3.99 5.05
C LYS A 171 -18.71 -4.03 5.56
N ILE A 172 -17.76 -4.44 4.73
CA ILE A 172 -16.33 -4.37 5.04
C ILE A 172 -15.94 -2.89 5.00
N LYS A 173 -15.35 -2.40 6.10
CA LYS A 173 -14.86 -1.03 6.22
C LYS A 173 -13.36 -0.94 6.04
N SER A 174 -12.63 -1.93 6.51
CA SER A 174 -11.19 -2.02 6.28
C SER A 174 -10.76 -3.47 6.19
N LEU A 175 -9.70 -3.68 5.42
CA LEU A 175 -8.98 -4.95 5.32
C LEU A 175 -7.48 -4.64 5.39
N GLU A 176 -6.79 -5.27 6.34
CA GLU A 176 -5.34 -5.25 6.43
C GLU A 176 -4.82 -6.68 6.28
N ILE A 177 -3.85 -6.88 5.42
CA ILE A 177 -3.15 -8.15 5.25
C ILE A 177 -1.68 -7.90 5.56
N GLY A 178 -1.08 -8.76 6.36
CA GLY A 178 0.31 -8.59 6.72
C GLY A 178 1.03 -9.87 7.08
N VAL A 179 2.33 -9.72 7.30
CA VAL A 179 3.25 -10.78 7.67
C VAL A 179 4.26 -10.26 8.68
N GLY A 180 4.65 -11.09 9.64
CA GLY A 180 5.75 -10.76 10.53
C GLY A 180 7.09 -10.85 9.81
N LYS A 181 7.27 -11.88 8.96
CA LYS A 181 8.50 -12.04 8.17
C LYS A 181 8.23 -12.83 6.88
N ILE A 182 8.88 -12.40 5.80
CA ILE A 182 9.11 -13.20 4.60
C ILE A 182 10.63 -13.38 4.49
N GLY A 183 11.10 -14.61 4.44
CA GLY A 183 12.51 -14.95 4.24
C GLY A 183 12.63 -16.04 3.20
N GLY A 184 13.63 -15.94 2.35
CA GLY A 184 13.88 -16.96 1.34
C GLY A 184 15.26 -16.84 0.72
N ASN A 185 15.78 -17.99 0.30
CA ASN A 185 16.98 -18.10 -0.52
C ASN A 185 16.56 -18.72 -1.83
N ASP A 186 16.99 -18.13 -2.94
CA ASP A 186 16.79 -18.67 -4.28
C ASP A 186 18.12 -18.73 -5.01
N THR A 187 18.36 -19.81 -5.73
CA THR A 187 19.61 -20.04 -6.46
C THR A 187 19.68 -19.33 -7.81
N ASP A 188 18.52 -18.84 -8.33
CA ASP A 188 18.42 -18.32 -9.71
C ASP A 188 18.68 -16.82 -9.90
N GLY A 189 19.26 -16.12 -8.90
CA GLY A 189 19.68 -14.72 -9.06
C GLY A 189 19.53 -13.84 -7.84
N ILE A 190 18.56 -14.11 -6.97
CA ILE A 190 18.41 -13.47 -5.67
C ILE A 190 18.74 -14.49 -4.60
N ASP A 191 19.90 -14.39 -3.97
CA ASP A 191 20.30 -15.38 -2.95
C ASP A 191 19.47 -15.27 -1.70
N LYS A 192 19.07 -14.07 -1.33
CA LYS A 192 18.34 -13.85 -0.09
C LYS A 192 17.38 -12.70 -0.20
N VAL A 193 16.14 -12.95 0.18
CA VAL A 193 15.10 -11.93 0.42
C VAL A 193 14.69 -12.01 1.88
N ASP A 194 14.73 -10.90 2.59
CA ASP A 194 14.15 -10.74 3.92
C ASP A 194 13.23 -9.51 3.93
N ILE A 195 11.99 -9.70 4.35
CA ILE A 195 11.00 -8.63 4.57
C ILE A 195 10.45 -8.82 5.98
N GLU A 196 10.46 -7.78 6.81
CA GLU A 196 10.02 -7.83 8.20
C GLU A 196 8.86 -6.86 8.44
N ASN A 197 7.83 -7.33 9.16
CA ASN A 197 6.66 -6.55 9.58
C ASN A 197 6.03 -5.75 8.43
N ALA A 198 5.67 -6.47 7.35
CA ALA A 198 5.02 -5.87 6.19
C ALA A 198 3.51 -6.01 6.27
N SER A 199 2.79 -4.94 5.91
CA SER A 199 1.33 -4.98 5.76
C SER A 199 0.82 -4.07 4.66
N ALA A 200 -0.35 -4.44 4.11
CA ALA A 200 -1.14 -3.65 3.19
C ALA A 200 -2.52 -3.41 3.80
N LEU A 201 -2.96 -2.17 3.83
CA LEU A 201 -4.25 -1.73 4.37
C LEU A 201 -5.11 -1.15 3.26
N ILE A 202 -6.38 -1.50 3.23
CA ILE A 202 -7.41 -0.86 2.41
C ILE A 202 -8.58 -0.47 3.32
N GLU A 203 -8.96 0.81 3.31
CA GLU A 203 -10.20 1.29 3.92
C GLU A 203 -11.20 1.64 2.79
N LEU A 204 -12.46 1.28 3.01
CA LEU A 204 -13.50 1.36 2.00
C LEU A 204 -14.63 2.29 2.44
N ASN A 205 -15.14 3.09 1.51
CA ASN A 205 -16.27 4.00 1.78
C ASN A 205 -17.57 3.21 1.90
N ASP A 206 -17.89 2.34 0.95
CA ASP A 206 -19.14 1.60 0.93
C ASP A 206 -19.02 0.29 0.13
N PHE A 207 -18.73 -0.81 0.82
CA PHE A 207 -18.69 -2.15 0.25
C PHE A 207 -19.87 -2.99 0.77
N LYS A 208 -20.62 -3.59 -0.14
CA LYS A 208 -21.82 -4.34 0.23
C LYS A 208 -21.55 -5.83 0.46
N SER A 209 -20.59 -6.42 -0.26
CA SER A 209 -20.32 -7.85 -0.18
C SER A 209 -18.84 -8.19 -0.42
N PHE A 210 -18.46 -9.42 -0.09
CA PHE A 210 -17.12 -9.94 -0.38
C PHE A 210 -16.92 -10.19 -1.90
N ASP A 211 -18.00 -10.47 -2.62
CA ASP A 211 -17.97 -10.61 -4.08
C ASP A 211 -17.60 -9.29 -4.75
N ASP A 212 -18.01 -8.16 -4.17
CA ASP A 212 -17.60 -6.83 -4.62
C ASP A 212 -16.09 -6.62 -4.39
N LEU A 213 -15.50 -7.20 -3.33
CA LEU A 213 -14.06 -7.13 -3.07
C LEU A 213 -13.26 -7.93 -4.11
N ILE A 214 -13.76 -9.06 -4.58
CA ILE A 214 -13.13 -9.87 -5.61
C ILE A 214 -13.28 -9.23 -7.00
N SER A 215 -14.40 -8.60 -7.28
CA SER A 215 -14.62 -7.81 -8.49
C SER A 215 -13.81 -6.50 -8.51
N PHE A 216 -13.24 -6.11 -7.37
CA PHE A 216 -12.33 -4.99 -7.16
C PHE A 216 -11.04 -5.05 -7.99
N ILE A 217 -10.69 -6.18 -8.56
CA ILE A 217 -9.62 -6.31 -9.56
C ILE A 217 -9.91 -5.45 -10.81
N ASN A 218 -11.15 -4.97 -10.98
CA ASN A 218 -11.47 -3.96 -11.97
C ASN A 218 -11.18 -2.55 -11.40
N ILE A 219 -9.97 -2.06 -11.65
CA ILE A 219 -9.41 -0.79 -11.15
C ILE A 219 -10.32 0.41 -11.41
N GLN A 220 -11.15 0.39 -12.45
CA GLN A 220 -12.06 1.49 -12.81
C GLN A 220 -13.12 1.79 -11.74
N THR A 221 -13.62 0.76 -11.04
CA THR A 221 -14.61 0.95 -9.96
C THR A 221 -13.96 1.07 -8.57
N ALA A 222 -12.67 0.77 -8.47
CA ALA A 222 -11.93 0.79 -7.22
C ALA A 222 -11.87 2.20 -6.59
N TYR A 223 -11.62 3.24 -7.39
CA TYR A 223 -11.48 4.61 -6.90
C TYR A 223 -12.73 5.17 -6.24
N GLU A 224 -13.93 4.73 -6.66
CA GLU A 224 -15.19 5.21 -6.09
C GLU A 224 -15.40 4.70 -4.66
N ASN A 225 -14.80 3.57 -4.32
CA ASN A 225 -15.05 2.86 -3.09
C ASN A 225 -13.89 2.88 -2.09
N ILE A 226 -12.67 3.24 -2.54
CA ILE A 226 -11.51 3.32 -1.66
C ILE A 226 -11.49 4.68 -0.93
N ALA A 227 -11.40 4.61 0.40
CA ALA A 227 -11.13 5.80 1.23
C ALA A 227 -9.63 5.93 1.52
N LYS A 228 -8.91 4.79 1.61
CA LYS A 228 -7.50 4.79 2.00
C LYS A 228 -6.80 3.52 1.56
N ILE A 229 -5.57 3.68 1.11
CA ILE A 229 -4.61 2.58 0.85
C ILE A 229 -3.36 2.85 1.67
N GLY A 230 -2.88 1.83 2.36
CA GLY A 230 -1.64 1.89 3.13
C GLY A 230 -0.74 0.71 2.82
N LEU A 231 0.57 0.95 2.75
CA LEU A 231 1.62 -0.07 2.67
C LEU A 231 2.67 0.25 3.72
N LYS A 232 3.15 -0.76 4.42
CA LYS A 232 4.22 -0.61 5.42
C LYS A 232 5.17 -1.78 5.33
N ALA A 233 6.45 -1.54 5.59
CA ALA A 233 7.44 -2.56 5.88
C ALA A 233 8.51 -1.97 6.81
N GLU A 234 8.81 -2.67 7.89
CA GLU A 234 9.85 -2.22 8.82
C GLU A 234 11.22 -2.36 8.20
N LYS A 235 11.46 -3.47 7.50
CA LYS A 235 12.72 -3.75 6.83
C LYS A 235 12.49 -4.60 5.60
N MET A 236 13.21 -4.30 4.55
CA MET A 236 13.30 -5.11 3.33
C MET A 236 14.78 -5.20 2.95
N SER A 237 15.26 -6.40 2.65
CA SER A 237 16.60 -6.60 2.14
C SER A 237 16.63 -7.65 1.04
N PHE A 238 17.41 -7.35 0.02
CA PHE A 238 17.64 -8.20 -1.14
C PHE A 238 19.14 -8.34 -1.31
N ASN A 239 19.65 -9.57 -1.39
CA ASN A 239 21.06 -9.86 -1.64
C ASN A 239 21.15 -10.76 -2.85
N SER A 240 22.07 -10.45 -3.78
CA SER A 240 22.31 -11.23 -5.00
C SER A 240 23.68 -11.91 -4.95
N ALA A 241 23.73 -13.22 -5.18
CA ALA A 241 24.99 -13.99 -5.25
C ALA A 241 25.75 -13.79 -6.55
N LYS A 242 25.02 -13.56 -7.62
CA LYS A 242 25.65 -13.51 -8.96
C LYS A 242 25.86 -12.06 -9.36
N GLY A 243 27.10 -11.73 -9.69
CA GLY A 243 27.49 -10.41 -10.19
C GLY A 243 26.89 -10.11 -11.55
N TYR A 244 25.63 -9.72 -11.53
CA TYR A 244 25.02 -8.96 -12.63
C TYR A 244 25.35 -7.47 -12.39
N ASP A 245 25.13 -6.62 -13.40
CA ASP A 245 25.30 -5.16 -13.33
C ASP A 245 24.40 -4.48 -12.26
N PHE A 246 23.76 -5.25 -11.38
CA PHE A 246 22.93 -4.82 -10.26
C PHE A 246 23.73 -4.80 -8.95
N PRO A 247 23.35 -3.93 -7.98
CA PRO A 247 23.96 -3.92 -6.67
C PRO A 247 23.84 -5.30 -5.99
N LYS A 248 24.91 -5.71 -5.30
CA LYS A 248 24.96 -7.00 -4.58
C LYS A 248 24.00 -7.06 -3.42
N SER A 249 23.65 -5.92 -2.85
CA SER A 249 22.67 -5.82 -1.79
C SER A 249 21.91 -4.51 -1.82
N VAL A 250 20.60 -4.59 -1.53
CA VAL A 250 19.73 -3.43 -1.31
C VAL A 250 19.00 -3.63 0.01
N GLY A 251 19.09 -2.65 0.90
CA GLY A 251 18.39 -2.65 2.18
C GLY A 251 17.54 -1.38 2.35
N ILE A 252 16.27 -1.57 2.71
CA ILE A 252 15.30 -0.51 2.97
C ILE A 252 14.79 -0.68 4.39
N THR A 253 14.68 0.42 5.14
CA THR A 253 14.09 0.41 6.48
C THR A 253 13.03 1.48 6.62
N GLY A 254 12.00 1.21 7.42
CA GLY A 254 10.95 2.16 7.76
C GLY A 254 10.16 2.67 6.56
N MET A 255 9.83 1.78 5.63
CA MET A 255 9.00 2.14 4.48
C MET A 255 7.54 2.27 4.90
N SER A 256 6.93 3.39 4.56
CA SER A 256 5.47 3.55 4.63
C SER A 256 4.96 4.35 3.44
N PHE A 257 3.78 3.98 2.99
CA PHE A 257 3.00 4.68 1.99
C PHE A 257 1.55 4.73 2.45
N LEU A 258 0.91 5.89 2.34
CA LEU A 258 -0.47 6.11 2.68
C LEU A 258 -1.10 7.05 1.66
N ALA A 259 -2.10 6.56 0.94
CA ALA A 259 -2.95 7.39 0.09
C ALA A 259 -4.36 7.44 0.68
N GLN A 260 -4.92 8.63 0.84
CA GLN A 260 -6.28 8.89 1.25
C GLN A 260 -7.05 9.53 0.08
N ILE A 261 -8.24 9.04 -0.17
CA ILE A 261 -9.10 9.50 -1.25
C ILE A 261 -10.40 9.99 -0.62
N LYS A 262 -10.74 11.25 -0.86
CA LYS A 262 -11.98 11.85 -0.40
C LYS A 262 -12.85 12.22 -1.59
N GLN A 263 -14.13 11.87 -1.51
CA GLN A 263 -15.11 12.34 -2.48
C GLN A 263 -15.26 13.85 -2.33
N ASN A 264 -15.22 14.56 -3.45
CA ASN A 264 -15.48 15.99 -3.50
C ASN A 264 -16.99 16.26 -3.51
N ALA A 265 -17.41 17.52 -3.29
CA ALA A 265 -18.80 17.95 -3.48
C ALA A 265 -19.28 17.74 -4.93
N ASP A 266 -18.40 17.91 -5.91
CA ASP A 266 -18.62 17.49 -7.30
C ASP A 266 -18.35 15.97 -7.39
N ALA A 267 -19.37 15.20 -7.76
CA ALA A 267 -19.29 13.74 -7.81
C ALA A 267 -18.24 13.20 -8.79
N ASN A 268 -17.78 14.01 -9.75
CA ASN A 268 -16.77 13.64 -10.74
C ASN A 268 -15.34 13.96 -10.30
N LEU A 269 -15.17 14.60 -9.15
CA LEU A 269 -13.89 15.03 -8.63
C LEU A 269 -13.53 14.31 -7.33
N LEU A 270 -12.22 14.19 -7.08
CA LEU A 270 -11.63 13.62 -5.87
C LEU A 270 -10.60 14.59 -5.30
N ASP A 271 -10.44 14.54 -3.99
CA ASP A 271 -9.26 15.08 -3.31
C ASP A 271 -8.40 13.92 -2.83
N THR A 272 -7.09 13.99 -3.06
CA THR A 272 -6.15 12.96 -2.62
C THR A 272 -5.10 13.54 -1.67
N LEU A 273 -4.71 12.74 -0.68
CA LEU A 273 -3.56 13.01 0.16
C LEU A 273 -2.67 11.78 0.14
N THR A 274 -1.42 11.95 -0.28
CA THR A 274 -0.43 10.87 -0.33
C THR A 274 0.74 11.22 0.58
N ASP A 275 1.00 10.36 1.56
CA ASP A 275 2.18 10.42 2.41
C ASP A 275 3.04 9.19 2.14
N ALA A 276 4.33 9.40 1.88
CA ALA A 276 5.30 8.33 1.74
C ALA A 276 6.54 8.64 2.57
N SER A 277 7.08 7.62 3.21
CA SER A 277 8.34 7.76 3.95
C SER A 277 9.22 6.53 3.81
N LEU A 278 10.53 6.77 4.00
CA LEU A 278 11.54 5.73 4.04
C LEU A 278 12.60 6.14 5.04
N GLY A 279 12.87 5.29 6.04
CA GLY A 279 13.83 5.58 7.10
C GLY A 279 15.25 5.58 6.58
N ALA A 280 15.66 4.55 5.82
CA ALA A 280 16.96 4.51 5.15
C ALA A 280 16.92 3.61 3.91
N LEU A 281 17.72 3.98 2.91
CA LEU A 281 18.10 3.17 1.76
C LEU A 281 19.61 2.90 1.81
N ASN A 282 19.99 1.63 1.78
CA ASN A 282 21.38 1.18 1.71
C ASN A 282 21.56 0.37 0.42
N VAL A 283 22.69 0.56 -0.23
CA VAL A 283 23.11 -0.18 -1.43
C VAL A 283 24.53 -0.66 -1.22
N ASP A 284 24.76 -1.97 -1.35
CA ASP A 284 26.06 -2.62 -1.09
C ASP A 284 26.67 -2.25 0.27
N GLY A 285 25.79 -2.23 1.29
CA GLY A 285 26.15 -1.88 2.66
C GLY A 285 26.43 -0.39 2.91
N LYS A 286 26.37 0.44 1.87
CA LYS A 286 26.57 1.89 1.97
C LYS A 286 25.23 2.61 2.05
N LYS A 287 25.16 3.60 2.92
CA LYS A 287 23.98 4.45 3.07
C LYS A 287 23.83 5.38 1.85
N VAL A 288 22.71 5.32 1.16
CA VAL A 288 22.41 6.19 0.00
C VAL A 288 21.62 7.41 0.44
N LEU A 289 20.59 7.21 1.23
CA LEU A 289 19.78 8.29 1.81
C LEU A 289 19.09 7.84 3.08
N THR A 290 18.67 8.82 3.88
CA THR A 290 17.88 8.59 5.08
C THR A 290 16.76 9.60 5.20
N GLN A 291 15.72 9.25 5.97
CA GLN A 291 14.61 10.13 6.31
C GLN A 291 13.96 10.75 5.06
N LEU A 292 13.77 9.93 4.00
CA LEU A 292 12.96 10.36 2.88
C LEU A 292 11.50 10.52 3.33
N ASN A 293 10.94 11.68 3.06
CA ASN A 293 9.53 11.97 3.31
C ASN A 293 8.94 12.68 2.08
N LEU A 294 7.73 12.29 1.73
CA LEU A 294 6.91 12.96 0.71
C LEU A 294 5.51 13.14 1.28
N SER A 295 4.96 14.35 1.20
CA SER A 295 3.55 14.63 1.44
C SER A 295 3.00 15.42 0.27
N LEU A 296 2.08 14.80 -0.46
CA LEU A 296 1.43 15.33 -1.65
C LEU A 296 -0.07 15.47 -1.39
N ASN A 297 -0.63 16.63 -1.70
CA ASN A 297 -2.05 16.90 -1.61
C ASN A 297 -2.54 17.34 -3.00
N GLU A 298 -3.54 16.67 -3.51
CA GLU A 298 -4.17 17.03 -4.79
C GLU A 298 -5.66 17.30 -4.54
N LYS A 299 -6.15 18.35 -5.13
CA LYS A 299 -7.56 18.77 -5.05
C LYS A 299 -8.18 18.78 -6.43
N ASN A 300 -9.44 18.39 -6.46
CA ASN A 300 -10.26 18.42 -7.67
C ASN A 300 -9.70 17.55 -8.82
N VAL A 301 -9.17 16.38 -8.49
CA VAL A 301 -8.69 15.39 -9.47
C VAL A 301 -9.88 14.78 -10.21
N ASN A 302 -9.89 14.77 -11.52
CA ASN A 302 -10.93 14.11 -12.31
C ASN A 302 -10.83 12.59 -12.16
N LYS A 303 -11.92 11.94 -11.75
CA LYS A 303 -11.99 10.49 -11.49
C LYS A 303 -11.67 9.65 -12.72
N GLU A 304 -12.27 10.00 -13.85
CA GLU A 304 -12.09 9.25 -15.10
C GLU A 304 -10.65 9.37 -15.60
N ALA A 305 -10.08 10.59 -15.55
CA ALA A 305 -8.70 10.82 -15.93
C ALA A 305 -7.71 10.05 -15.03
N MET A 306 -7.96 10.01 -13.71
CA MET A 306 -7.16 9.22 -12.76
C MET A 306 -7.26 7.72 -13.04
N ALA A 307 -8.47 7.21 -13.30
CA ALA A 307 -8.66 5.80 -13.66
C ALA A 307 -7.92 5.45 -14.97
N MET A 308 -7.97 6.31 -15.96
CA MET A 308 -7.22 6.15 -17.21
C MET A 308 -5.71 6.15 -16.96
N TYR A 309 -5.19 7.06 -16.14
CA TYR A 309 -3.76 7.16 -15.87
C TYR A 309 -3.21 5.90 -15.17
N VAL A 310 -3.98 5.32 -14.27
CA VAL A 310 -3.56 4.10 -13.55
C VAL A 310 -3.62 2.85 -14.45
N THR A 311 -4.57 2.77 -15.37
CA THR A 311 -4.70 1.62 -16.28
C THR A 311 -3.76 1.71 -17.48
N ASP A 312 -3.50 2.92 -17.98
CA ASP A 312 -2.65 3.17 -19.14
C ASP A 312 -2.01 4.56 -18.97
N PRO A 313 -0.81 4.66 -18.34
CA PRO A 313 -0.17 5.93 -18.02
C PRO A 313 0.35 6.64 -19.27
N LYS A 314 -0.56 7.25 -20.01
CA LYS A 314 -0.26 8.09 -21.17
C LYS A 314 -0.25 9.58 -20.81
N GLU A 315 0.49 10.37 -21.57
CA GLU A 315 0.51 11.83 -21.44
C GLU A 315 -0.90 12.44 -21.51
N SER A 316 -1.78 11.88 -22.36
CA SER A 316 -3.17 12.35 -22.48
C SER A 316 -3.98 12.21 -21.19
N ALA A 317 -3.74 11.15 -20.38
CA ALA A 317 -4.41 10.98 -19.11
C ALA A 317 -3.88 11.95 -18.04
N LEU A 318 -2.56 12.16 -17.99
CA LEU A 318 -1.95 13.18 -17.12
C LEU A 318 -2.47 14.57 -17.47
N TYR A 319 -2.56 14.87 -18.77
CA TYR A 319 -3.10 16.12 -19.25
C TYR A 319 -4.56 16.34 -18.80
N LYS A 320 -5.42 15.30 -18.90
CA LYS A 320 -6.80 15.37 -18.40
C LYS A 320 -6.90 15.59 -16.90
N ILE A 321 -5.92 15.10 -16.12
CA ILE A 321 -5.83 15.39 -14.69
C ILE A 321 -5.54 16.88 -14.48
N LEU A 322 -4.54 17.42 -15.16
CA LEU A 322 -4.17 18.85 -15.08
C LEU A 322 -5.29 19.77 -15.53
N MET A 323 -6.10 19.32 -16.49
CA MET A 323 -7.28 20.05 -17.01
C MET A 323 -8.54 19.88 -16.16
N SER A 324 -8.45 19.19 -15.04
CA SER A 324 -9.57 19.07 -14.09
C SER A 324 -9.96 20.46 -13.57
N LYS A 325 -11.26 20.69 -13.45
CA LYS A 325 -11.79 21.98 -12.97
C LYS A 325 -11.22 22.35 -11.60
N ASN A 326 -10.52 23.47 -11.52
CA ASN A 326 -9.88 23.98 -10.29
C ASN A 326 -8.86 22.99 -9.69
N TYR A 327 -8.12 22.26 -10.53
CA TYR A 327 -7.08 21.35 -10.07
C TYR A 327 -5.95 22.10 -9.35
N VAL A 328 -5.56 21.60 -8.18
CA VAL A 328 -4.42 22.10 -7.41
C VAL A 328 -3.60 20.92 -6.92
N MET A 329 -2.30 20.95 -7.17
CA MET A 329 -1.33 20.01 -6.60
C MET A 329 -0.40 20.76 -5.65
N GLU A 330 -0.23 20.21 -4.44
CA GLU A 330 0.63 20.77 -3.40
C GLU A 330 1.60 19.70 -2.90
N ILE A 331 2.88 19.86 -3.14
CA ILE A 331 3.94 19.12 -2.45
C ILE A 331 4.21 19.86 -1.14
N LYS A 332 3.57 19.43 -0.06
CA LYS A 332 3.74 20.04 1.26
C LYS A 332 5.12 19.84 1.82
N ASN A 333 5.68 18.67 1.57
CA ASN A 333 7.01 18.31 2.00
C ASN A 333 7.55 17.18 1.10
N PHE A 334 8.70 17.46 0.51
CA PHE A 334 9.58 16.43 -0.01
C PHE A 334 10.95 16.68 0.62
N SER A 335 11.45 15.72 1.37
CA SER A 335 12.73 15.88 2.05
C SER A 335 13.48 14.56 2.18
N PHE A 336 14.80 14.62 2.17
CA PHE A 336 15.65 13.50 2.50
C PHE A 336 17.01 14.00 3.02
N LYS A 337 17.76 13.10 3.68
CA LYS A 337 19.13 13.35 4.06
C LYS A 337 20.08 12.52 3.20
N ASN A 338 21.13 13.15 2.71
CA ASN A 338 22.21 12.51 1.97
C ASN A 338 23.05 11.57 2.88
N PRO A 339 24.02 10.81 2.35
CA PRO A 339 24.88 9.92 3.16
C PRO A 339 25.58 10.59 4.35
N ASN A 340 25.89 11.86 4.26
CA ASN A 340 26.54 12.65 5.33
C ASN A 340 25.52 13.29 6.31
N GLY A 341 24.22 13.00 6.15
CA GLY A 341 23.16 13.53 7.01
C GLY A 341 22.72 14.96 6.69
N LYS A 342 23.20 15.56 5.60
CA LYS A 342 22.77 16.88 5.14
C LYS A 342 21.43 16.78 4.42
N GLU A 343 20.54 17.72 4.70
CA GLU A 343 19.14 17.67 4.27
C GLU A 343 18.91 18.42 2.96
N LEU A 344 18.05 17.85 2.11
CA LEU A 344 17.38 18.55 1.01
C LEU A 344 15.89 18.61 1.33
N LYS A 345 15.29 19.78 1.16
CA LYS A 345 13.83 20.01 1.26
C LYS A 345 13.32 20.64 -0.01
N PHE A 346 12.12 20.25 -0.40
CA PHE A 346 11.39 20.85 -1.50
C PHE A 346 9.89 20.94 -1.13
N ASN A 347 9.29 22.07 -1.38
CA ASN A 347 7.84 22.27 -1.35
C ASN A 347 7.42 23.02 -2.62
N ALA A 348 6.19 22.77 -3.06
CA ALA A 348 5.66 23.45 -4.24
C ALA A 348 4.14 23.40 -4.25
N VAL A 349 3.53 24.41 -4.86
CA VAL A 349 2.11 24.45 -5.21
C VAL A 349 1.99 24.75 -6.69
N ALA A 350 1.28 23.90 -7.39
CA ALA A 350 0.86 24.11 -8.77
C ALA A 350 -0.66 24.27 -8.81
N ASP A 351 -1.15 25.46 -9.15
CA ASP A 351 -2.56 25.81 -9.24
C ASP A 351 -2.94 25.95 -10.71
N ALA A 352 -3.66 24.98 -11.22
CA ALA A 352 -4.16 24.93 -12.57
C ALA A 352 -5.64 25.37 -12.69
N SER A 353 -6.18 26.06 -11.67
CA SER A 353 -7.58 26.51 -11.65
C SER A 353 -7.94 27.44 -12.83
N GLY A 354 -6.98 28.16 -13.38
CA GLY A 354 -7.13 28.97 -14.58
C GLY A 354 -7.43 28.17 -15.86
N LEU A 355 -6.96 26.94 -15.97
CA LEU A 355 -7.18 26.09 -17.14
C LEU A 355 -8.65 25.67 -17.30
N GLY A 356 -9.35 25.41 -16.21
CA GLY A 356 -10.74 24.91 -16.25
C GLY A 356 -11.76 25.91 -16.82
N ALA A 357 -11.46 27.20 -16.85
CA ALA A 357 -12.33 28.23 -17.40
C ALA A 357 -12.23 28.33 -18.94
N GLU A 358 -11.07 28.06 -19.51
CA GLU A 358 -10.78 28.12 -20.93
C GLU A 358 -10.98 26.79 -21.67
N SER A 359 -11.00 25.67 -20.94
CA SER A 359 -10.97 24.33 -21.52
C SER A 359 -12.21 23.89 -22.28
N LYS A 360 -13.28 24.69 -22.31
CA LYS A 360 -14.48 24.41 -23.17
C LYS A 360 -14.20 24.44 -24.65
N THR A 361 -13.03 24.89 -25.06
CA THR A 361 -12.65 25.05 -26.47
C THR A 361 -11.39 24.29 -26.88
N LEU A 362 -10.74 23.59 -25.91
CA LEU A 362 -9.49 22.88 -26.17
C LEU A 362 -9.79 21.45 -26.64
N HIS A 363 -9.86 21.28 -27.97
CA HIS A 363 -9.78 19.98 -28.63
C HIS A 363 -8.41 19.34 -28.41
N ASP A 364 -8.27 18.04 -28.72
CA ASP A 364 -7.17 17.11 -28.41
C ASP A 364 -5.71 17.55 -28.73
N ASP A 365 -5.49 18.79 -29.24
CA ASP A 365 -4.20 19.33 -29.68
C ASP A 365 -3.70 20.54 -28.87
N VAL A 366 -3.94 20.60 -27.55
CA VAL A 366 -3.40 21.71 -26.76
C VAL A 366 -1.90 21.58 -26.60
N ASP A 367 -1.17 22.55 -27.10
CA ASP A 367 0.25 22.73 -26.88
C ASP A 367 0.54 22.81 -25.38
N ILE A 368 1.40 21.93 -24.91
CA ILE A 368 1.86 21.86 -23.50
C ILE A 368 2.34 23.25 -23.02
N GLN A 369 2.96 24.04 -23.87
CA GLN A 369 3.40 25.39 -23.55
C GLN A 369 2.23 26.31 -23.19
N THR A 370 1.14 26.25 -23.94
CA THR A 370 -0.08 26.99 -23.62
C THR A 370 -0.71 26.56 -22.31
N ALA A 371 -0.72 25.27 -22.04
CA ALA A 371 -1.20 24.74 -20.76
C ALA A 371 -0.34 25.22 -19.57
N LEU A 372 0.98 25.19 -19.71
CA LEU A 372 1.89 25.67 -18.65
C LEU A 372 1.71 27.16 -18.34
N LYS A 373 1.39 28.00 -19.32
CA LYS A 373 1.12 29.43 -19.09
C LYS A 373 -0.11 29.71 -18.23
N ALA A 374 -1.04 28.78 -18.18
CA ALA A 374 -2.25 28.90 -17.36
C ALA A 374 -2.11 28.36 -15.96
N VAL A 375 -0.96 27.75 -15.63
CA VAL A 375 -0.69 27.19 -14.28
C VAL A 375 0.11 28.20 -13.47
N LYS A 376 -0.41 28.59 -12.32
CA LYS A 376 0.39 29.30 -11.31
C LYS A 376 1.27 28.29 -10.57
N PHE A 377 2.55 28.58 -10.42
CA PHE A 377 3.48 27.75 -9.69
C PHE A 377 4.24 28.58 -8.64
N ASP A 378 4.28 28.08 -7.39
CA ASP A 378 5.12 28.58 -6.33
C ASP A 378 5.87 27.41 -5.71
N GLY A 379 7.20 27.49 -5.57
CA GLY A 379 8.00 26.42 -5.00
C GLY A 379 9.26 26.92 -4.33
N GLU A 380 9.80 26.12 -3.43
CA GLU A 380 11.06 26.41 -2.75
C GLU A 380 11.87 25.11 -2.59
N ILE A 381 13.15 25.19 -2.93
CA ILE A 381 14.15 24.16 -2.62
C ILE A 381 15.14 24.71 -1.60
N LYS A 382 15.43 23.93 -0.56
CA LYS A 382 16.45 24.20 0.46
C LYS A 382 17.42 23.04 0.53
N VAL A 383 18.72 23.36 0.50
CA VAL A 383 19.81 22.37 0.59
C VAL A 383 20.71 22.77 1.73
N GLN A 384 20.90 21.89 2.70
CA GLN A 384 21.81 22.10 3.83
C GLN A 384 23.26 21.85 3.38
N ALA A 385 23.85 22.83 2.73
CA ALA A 385 25.25 22.82 2.26
C ALA A 385 25.69 24.24 1.91
N ALA A 386 27.00 24.47 1.81
CA ALA A 386 27.54 25.72 1.34
C ALA A 386 27.54 25.82 -0.19
N SER A 387 27.52 24.68 -0.91
CA SER A 387 27.39 24.58 -2.36
C SER A 387 26.69 23.28 -2.79
N ILE A 388 26.21 23.22 -4.03
CA ILE A 388 25.63 22.00 -4.60
C ILE A 388 26.67 20.88 -4.68
N THR A 389 27.91 21.19 -5.05
CA THR A 389 28.99 20.21 -5.12
C THR A 389 29.33 19.63 -3.74
N GLU A 390 29.26 20.42 -2.67
CA GLU A 390 29.42 19.93 -1.29
C GLU A 390 28.31 18.90 -0.98
N PHE A 391 27.05 19.20 -1.31
CA PHE A 391 25.94 18.26 -1.06
C PHE A 391 26.11 16.96 -1.85
N LEU A 392 26.51 17.04 -3.12
CA LEU A 392 26.70 15.90 -4.01
C LEU A 392 27.95 15.09 -3.66
N SER A 393 28.97 15.71 -3.05
CA SER A 393 30.23 15.02 -2.65
C SER A 393 29.99 13.85 -1.68
N ALA A 394 28.85 13.87 -0.94
CA ALA A 394 28.44 12.79 -0.06
C ALA A 394 28.20 11.45 -0.80
N TYR A 395 27.96 11.48 -2.11
CA TYR A 395 27.69 10.31 -2.94
C TYR A 395 28.95 9.69 -3.57
N LYS A 396 30.13 10.28 -3.38
CA LYS A 396 31.39 9.80 -3.95
C LYS A 396 31.64 8.30 -3.70
N GLY A 397 31.36 7.82 -2.49
CA GLY A 397 31.58 6.42 -2.15
C GLY A 397 30.55 5.43 -2.71
N LEU A 398 29.50 5.91 -3.40
CA LEU A 398 28.41 5.08 -3.94
C LEU A 398 28.55 4.81 -5.44
N MET A 399 29.36 5.61 -6.12
CA MET A 399 29.61 5.51 -7.56
C MET A 399 31.02 5.00 -7.80
N VAL A 400 31.28 4.52 -9.01
CA VAL A 400 32.64 4.28 -9.47
C VAL A 400 33.35 5.63 -9.55
N ASP A 401 34.63 5.70 -9.12
CA ASP A 401 35.36 6.97 -9.05
C ASP A 401 35.43 7.71 -10.39
N SER A 402 35.51 7.00 -11.52
CA SER A 402 35.46 7.60 -12.86
C SER A 402 34.12 8.31 -13.12
N ASP A 403 33.02 7.67 -12.81
CA ASP A 403 31.66 8.17 -13.08
C ASP A 403 31.34 9.36 -12.16
N PHE A 404 31.75 9.25 -10.88
CA PHE A 404 31.63 10.35 -9.93
C PHE A 404 32.43 11.56 -10.36
N ASN A 405 33.70 11.37 -10.76
CA ASN A 405 34.54 12.44 -11.23
C ASN A 405 34.01 13.09 -12.52
N GLN A 406 33.51 12.27 -13.47
CA GLN A 406 32.89 12.78 -14.70
C GLN A 406 31.63 13.62 -14.38
N MET A 407 30.78 13.17 -13.46
CA MET A 407 29.62 13.95 -13.00
C MET A 407 30.06 15.27 -12.36
N MET A 408 31.05 15.24 -11.45
CA MET A 408 31.52 16.44 -10.76
C MET A 408 32.21 17.40 -11.69
N ASP A 409 33.00 16.90 -12.64
CA ASP A 409 33.69 17.73 -13.64
C ASP A 409 32.68 18.37 -14.62
N GLY A 410 31.52 17.69 -14.87
CA GLY A 410 30.44 18.30 -15.62
C GLY A 410 29.71 19.42 -14.87
N ILE A 411 29.70 19.40 -13.54
CA ILE A 411 29.00 20.39 -12.70
C ILE A 411 29.89 21.59 -12.36
N LYS A 412 31.18 21.34 -12.06
CA LYS A 412 32.14 22.38 -11.63
C LYS A 412 32.18 23.64 -12.49
N PRO A 413 32.19 23.57 -13.83
CA PRO A 413 32.20 24.79 -14.68
C PRO A 413 30.97 25.69 -14.44
N PHE A 414 29.89 25.12 -13.96
CA PHE A 414 28.62 25.81 -13.73
C PHE A 414 28.37 26.10 -12.24
N GLU A 415 29.23 25.64 -11.33
CA GLU A 415 28.98 25.71 -9.89
C GLU A 415 28.69 27.12 -9.40
N GLU A 416 29.48 28.12 -9.81
CA GLU A 416 29.26 29.50 -9.39
C GLU A 416 27.91 30.03 -9.88
N ARG A 417 27.53 29.68 -11.10
CA ARG A 417 26.22 30.08 -11.69
C ARG A 417 25.06 29.38 -11.00
N ILE A 418 25.18 28.07 -10.76
CA ILE A 418 24.16 27.31 -10.03
C ILE A 418 24.01 27.86 -8.61
N ASN A 419 25.13 28.08 -7.92
CA ASN A 419 25.11 28.62 -6.55
C ASN A 419 24.55 30.05 -6.52
N SER A 420 24.70 30.85 -7.59
CA SER A 420 24.13 32.20 -7.67
C SER A 420 22.61 32.24 -7.73
N LEU A 421 21.95 31.11 -8.10
CA LEU A 421 20.51 30.95 -8.01
C LEU A 421 20.01 30.84 -6.57
N PHE A 422 20.89 30.45 -5.64
CA PHE A 422 20.54 30.20 -4.27
C PHE A 422 20.84 31.40 -3.37
N ALA A 423 19.93 31.75 -2.51
CA ALA A 423 20.15 32.65 -1.40
C ALA A 423 20.67 31.85 -0.18
N LYS A 424 21.56 32.45 0.62
CA LYS A 424 22.01 31.82 1.87
C LYS A 424 21.06 32.16 3.00
N GLU A 425 20.52 31.12 3.65
CA GLU A 425 19.63 31.23 4.80
C GLU A 425 20.18 30.36 5.96
N GLY A 426 21.10 30.92 6.76
CA GLY A 426 21.78 30.16 7.81
C GLY A 426 22.64 29.03 7.25
N GLU A 427 22.30 27.78 7.60
CA GLU A 427 22.99 26.58 7.10
C GLU A 427 22.50 26.10 5.74
N TYR A 428 21.48 26.74 5.20
CA TYR A 428 20.84 26.34 3.95
C TYR A 428 21.15 27.30 2.80
N MET A 429 21.23 26.73 1.62
CA MET A 429 21.03 27.44 0.36
C MET A 429 19.58 27.25 -0.04
N SER A 430 18.88 28.34 -0.38
CA SER A 430 17.49 28.30 -0.81
C SER A 430 17.27 28.94 -2.17
N ALA A 431 16.42 28.35 -3.01
CA ALA A 431 15.94 28.94 -4.24
C ALA A 431 14.42 28.87 -4.30
N LYS A 432 13.77 30.01 -4.56
CA LYS A 432 12.34 30.12 -4.74
C LYS A 432 12.01 30.18 -6.21
N PHE A 433 11.01 29.46 -6.61
CA PHE A 433 10.53 29.40 -7.99
C PHE A 433 9.12 29.97 -8.05
N LYS A 434 8.85 30.85 -9.00
CA LYS A 434 7.55 31.46 -9.16
C LYS A 434 7.18 31.58 -10.63
N HIS A 435 5.97 31.16 -10.96
CA HIS A 435 5.35 31.37 -12.26
C HIS A 435 3.94 31.93 -12.07
N ASP A 436 3.67 33.07 -12.65
CA ASP A 436 2.34 33.68 -12.63
C ASP A 436 1.58 33.32 -13.90
N VAL A 437 0.25 33.21 -13.81
CA VAL A 437 -0.62 32.92 -14.97
C VAL A 437 -0.39 33.91 -16.06
N GLY A 438 -0.23 33.40 -17.28
CA GLY A 438 0.05 34.21 -18.47
C GLY A 438 1.53 34.58 -18.67
N SER A 439 2.41 34.24 -17.75
CA SER A 439 3.84 34.43 -17.92
C SER A 439 4.42 33.43 -18.93
N ASP A 440 5.43 33.88 -19.68
CA ASP A 440 6.23 33.01 -20.55
C ASP A 440 7.41 32.36 -19.83
N ASP A 441 7.64 32.70 -18.56
CA ASP A 441 8.85 32.32 -17.87
C ASP A 441 8.64 32.01 -16.37
N LEU A 442 9.45 31.08 -15.87
CA LEU A 442 9.56 30.75 -14.44
C LEU A 442 10.69 31.58 -13.84
N LEU A 443 10.39 32.38 -12.84
CA LEU A 443 11.36 33.21 -12.13
C LEU A 443 12.01 32.46 -10.98
N VAL A 444 13.31 32.64 -10.79
CA VAL A 444 14.06 32.14 -9.64
C VAL A 444 14.44 33.33 -8.74
N ASN A 445 14.02 33.29 -7.47
CA ASN A 445 14.18 34.35 -6.47
C ASN A 445 13.71 35.73 -6.97
N ASP A 446 12.61 35.76 -7.74
CA ASP A 446 12.02 36.96 -8.36
C ASP A 446 12.96 37.80 -9.25
N LYS A 447 14.11 37.23 -9.68
CA LYS A 447 15.15 37.99 -10.36
C LYS A 447 15.62 37.38 -11.68
N ILE A 448 15.72 36.08 -11.75
CA ILE A 448 16.35 35.38 -12.86
C ILE A 448 15.32 34.53 -13.55
N SER A 449 15.13 34.72 -14.87
CA SER A 449 14.35 33.84 -15.69
C SER A 449 15.06 32.48 -15.81
N LEU A 450 14.34 31.38 -15.53
CA LEU A 450 14.89 30.04 -15.68
C LEU A 450 15.35 29.78 -17.12
N LYS A 451 14.61 30.31 -18.10
CA LYS A 451 14.96 30.24 -19.54
C LYS A 451 16.28 30.93 -19.82
N GLU A 452 16.45 32.19 -19.38
CA GLU A 452 17.72 32.94 -19.53
C GLU A 452 18.87 32.21 -18.81
N PHE A 453 18.63 31.65 -17.65
CA PHE A 453 19.62 30.87 -16.92
C PHE A 453 20.07 29.64 -17.72
N ILE A 454 19.13 28.82 -18.23
CA ILE A 454 19.45 27.65 -19.05
C ILE A 454 20.22 28.07 -20.31
N MET A 455 19.79 29.12 -21.00
CA MET A 455 20.50 29.64 -22.17
C MET A 455 21.93 30.09 -21.81
N SER A 456 22.12 30.70 -20.65
CA SER A 456 23.47 31.09 -20.17
C SER A 456 24.39 29.91 -19.91
N LEU A 457 23.83 28.74 -19.51
CA LEU A 457 24.59 27.49 -19.35
C LEU A 457 24.99 26.88 -20.70
N MET A 458 24.14 27.04 -21.72
CA MET A 458 24.34 26.47 -23.06
C MET A 458 25.26 27.36 -23.94
N ALA A 459 25.43 28.62 -23.61
CA ALA A 459 26.20 29.59 -24.39
C ALA A 459 27.74 29.49 -24.22
N ASN A 460 28.25 28.52 -23.48
CA ASN A 460 29.64 28.16 -23.32
C ASN A 460 29.88 26.72 -23.73
#